data_5ad4468dca41a68ba613a702bbe10efa
#
_entry.id   5ad4468dca41a68ba613a702bbe10efa
#
_cell.length_a   1.000
_cell.length_b   1.000
_cell.length_c   1.000
_cell.angle_alpha   90.00
_cell.angle_beta   90.00
_cell.angle_gamma   90.00
#
_symmetry.space_group_name_H-M   'P 1'
#
loop_
_entity.id
_entity.type
_entity.pdbx_description
1 polymer ?
#
loop_
_entity_poly.entity_id
_entity_poly.type
_entity_poly.pdbx_seq_one_letter_code
_entity_poly.pdbx_strand_id
1 'polypeptide(L)'
;MAYNIDLKELSQRESEKVEWKENGDDEDIVRSIVKTISAFTNDIANFGGGYVVCGAKEIRDEYGFPKLFFTGLTAGKLKEIEGKVLQHCRDYVSPSIAPLVQELENPEDVQKRILVFIVITDSQAHTYRDGETSNYFVRISRETRAARNGILRQLL
;
A
#
# COMPACT_ATOMS: atom_id res chain seq x y z
N MET A 1 11.55 8.42 -13.96
CA MET A 1 10.66 9.59 -13.80
C MET A 1 10.12 9.61 -12.38
N ALA A 2 10.24 10.74 -11.72
CA ALA A 2 9.69 10.91 -10.38
C ALA A 2 8.21 11.30 -10.47
N TYR A 3 7.40 10.74 -9.58
CA TYR A 3 6.00 11.12 -9.45
C TYR A 3 5.88 12.28 -8.48
N ASN A 4 4.94 13.16 -8.73
CA ASN A 4 4.72 14.31 -7.88
C ASN A 4 3.88 13.88 -6.67
N ILE A 5 4.57 13.40 -5.63
CA ILE A 5 3.94 12.91 -4.41
C ILE A 5 4.05 13.97 -3.32
N ASP A 6 2.91 14.39 -2.81
CA ASP A 6 2.84 15.33 -1.69
C ASP A 6 2.68 14.54 -0.38
N LEU A 7 3.77 14.43 0.37
CA LEU A 7 3.74 13.75 1.67
C LEU A 7 2.76 14.40 2.65
N LYS A 8 2.58 15.70 2.55
CA LYS A 8 1.64 16.40 3.42
C LYS A 8 0.22 15.93 3.18
N GLU A 9 -0.16 15.73 1.92
CA GLU A 9 -1.47 15.19 1.56
C GLU A 9 -1.61 13.75 2.04
N LEU A 10 -0.57 12.92 1.86
CA LEU A 10 -0.58 11.53 2.29
C LEU A 10 -0.52 11.37 3.81
N SER A 11 -0.12 12.43 4.54
CA SER A 11 0.13 12.36 5.98
C SER A 11 -1.09 12.57 6.87
N GLN A 12 -2.26 12.84 6.29
CA GLN A 12 -3.43 13.18 7.09
C GLN A 12 -4.07 11.96 7.74
N ARG A 13 -4.29 10.90 6.98
CA ARG A 13 -4.88 9.65 7.50
C ARG A 13 -4.84 8.56 6.44
N GLU A 14 -4.93 7.32 6.90
CA GLU A 14 -5.22 6.22 6.00
C GLU A 14 -6.61 6.43 5.38
N SER A 15 -6.78 6.00 4.14
CA SER A 15 -7.99 6.26 3.38
C SER A 15 -8.21 5.19 2.32
N GLU A 16 -9.20 5.42 1.45
CA GLU A 16 -9.44 4.58 0.28
C GLU A 16 -8.29 4.65 -0.73
N LYS A 17 -7.38 5.63 -0.60
CA LYS A 17 -6.22 5.81 -1.49
C LYS A 17 -4.88 5.62 -0.81
N VAL A 18 -4.81 5.58 0.51
CA VAL A 18 -3.53 5.60 1.23
C VAL A 18 -3.52 4.60 2.38
N GLU A 19 -2.48 3.80 2.43
CA GLU A 19 -2.17 2.89 3.53
C GLU A 19 -0.80 3.22 4.09
N TRP A 20 -0.65 3.25 5.41
CA TRP A 20 0.63 3.50 6.08
C TRP A 20 1.15 2.23 6.73
N LYS A 21 2.48 2.01 6.61
CA LYS A 21 3.17 0.90 7.27
C LYS A 21 4.45 1.43 7.90
N GLU A 22 4.71 1.07 9.15
CA GLU A 22 5.92 1.50 9.84
C GLU A 22 7.16 0.82 9.25
N ASN A 23 7.03 -0.44 8.91
CA ASN A 23 8.07 -1.19 8.21
C ASN A 23 7.41 -2.16 7.21
N GLY A 24 8.12 -3.12 6.70
CA GLY A 24 7.55 -4.05 5.71
C GLY A 24 8.44 -5.25 5.47
N ASP A 25 9.33 -5.54 6.42
CA ASP A 25 10.25 -6.66 6.32
C ASP A 25 9.72 -7.95 6.92
N ASP A 26 8.69 -7.86 7.76
CA ASP A 26 8.00 -9.02 8.33
C ASP A 26 7.10 -9.65 7.27
N GLU A 27 7.05 -10.98 7.23
CA GLU A 27 6.28 -11.69 6.23
C GLU A 27 4.78 -11.38 6.27
N ASP A 28 4.22 -11.22 7.47
CA ASP A 28 2.81 -10.87 7.61
C ASP A 28 2.53 -9.46 7.12
N ILE A 29 3.46 -8.53 7.35
CA ILE A 29 3.35 -7.15 6.87
C ILE A 29 3.46 -7.13 5.34
N VAL A 30 4.37 -7.89 4.76
CA VAL A 30 4.50 -8.01 3.30
C VAL A 30 3.19 -8.51 2.69
N ARG A 31 2.57 -9.53 3.26
CA ARG A 31 1.27 -10.03 2.81
C ARG A 31 0.21 -8.94 2.88
N SER A 32 0.16 -8.21 3.99
CA SER A 32 -0.79 -7.11 4.17
C SER A 32 -0.59 -6.01 3.12
N ILE A 33 0.66 -5.63 2.85
CA ILE A 33 0.99 -4.64 1.83
C ILE A 33 0.51 -5.11 0.45
N VAL A 34 0.84 -6.32 0.06
CA VAL A 34 0.50 -6.84 -1.27
C VAL A 34 -1.00 -7.03 -1.44
N LYS A 35 -1.68 -7.48 -0.39
CA LYS A 35 -3.14 -7.57 -0.38
C LYS A 35 -3.76 -6.19 -0.62
N THR A 36 -3.26 -5.17 0.04
CA THR A 36 -3.72 -3.78 -0.15
C THR A 36 -3.38 -3.26 -1.55
N ILE A 37 -2.20 -3.58 -2.08
CA ILE A 37 -1.85 -3.23 -3.47
C ILE A 37 -2.86 -3.85 -4.45
N SER A 38 -3.21 -5.12 -4.28
CA SER A 38 -4.21 -5.76 -5.13
C SER A 38 -5.58 -5.08 -5.02
N ALA A 39 -5.96 -4.66 -3.81
CA ALA A 39 -7.20 -3.94 -3.56
C ALA A 39 -7.21 -2.57 -4.26
N PHE A 40 -6.12 -1.84 -4.21
CA PHE A 40 -6.00 -0.57 -4.94
C PHE A 40 -6.09 -0.76 -6.44
N THR A 41 -5.51 -1.83 -6.97
CA THR A 41 -5.59 -2.14 -8.40
C THR A 41 -7.03 -2.46 -8.81
N ASN A 42 -7.78 -3.14 -7.96
CA ASN A 42 -9.19 -3.46 -8.21
C ASN A 42 -10.10 -2.23 -8.15
N ASP A 43 -9.71 -1.21 -7.47
CA ASP A 43 -10.26 0.16 -7.51
C ASP A 43 -11.79 0.25 -7.58
N ILE A 44 -12.47 -0.42 -6.64
CA ILE A 44 -13.94 -0.45 -6.63
C ILE A 44 -14.55 0.95 -6.50
N ALA A 45 -13.84 1.87 -5.84
CA ALA A 45 -14.29 3.24 -5.64
C ALA A 45 -13.92 4.19 -6.78
N ASN A 46 -13.21 3.70 -7.79
CA ASN A 46 -12.82 4.45 -8.98
C ASN A 46 -11.97 5.69 -8.67
N PHE A 47 -10.97 5.54 -7.80
CA PHE A 47 -10.02 6.61 -7.45
C PHE A 47 -8.73 6.59 -8.28
N GLY A 48 -8.56 5.62 -9.18
CA GLY A 48 -7.37 5.52 -10.03
C GLY A 48 -6.19 4.80 -9.38
N GLY A 49 -6.41 4.08 -8.27
CA GLY A 49 -5.35 3.36 -7.57
C GLY A 49 -5.12 3.87 -6.16
N GLY A 50 -3.88 3.82 -5.70
CA GLY A 50 -3.56 4.25 -4.35
C GLY A 50 -2.07 4.21 -4.05
N TYR A 51 -1.75 4.48 -2.79
CA TYR A 51 -0.38 4.55 -2.29
C TYR A 51 -0.22 3.70 -1.04
N VAL A 52 0.89 2.97 -0.95
CA VAL A 52 1.31 2.35 0.30
C VAL A 52 2.60 3.04 0.74
N VAL A 53 2.56 3.68 1.89
CA VAL A 53 3.67 4.47 2.43
C VAL A 53 4.34 3.65 3.53
N CYS A 54 5.59 3.25 3.30
CA CYS A 54 6.38 2.49 4.27
C CYS A 54 7.40 3.39 4.96
N GLY A 55 7.55 3.24 6.25
CA GLY A 55 8.36 4.12 7.09
C GLY A 55 7.52 5.17 7.80
N ALA A 56 6.24 4.89 7.99
CA ALA A 56 5.29 5.81 8.59
C ALA A 56 4.35 5.06 9.53
N LYS A 57 3.94 5.71 10.60
CA LYS A 57 2.98 5.12 11.53
C LYS A 57 1.97 6.17 11.99
N GLU A 58 0.82 5.70 12.45
CA GLU A 58 -0.17 6.57 13.04
C GLU A 58 0.22 6.89 14.47
N ILE A 59 0.20 8.17 14.80
CA ILE A 59 0.28 8.66 16.17
C ILE A 59 -0.92 9.55 16.42
N ARG A 60 -1.13 10.00 17.64
CA ARG A 60 -2.17 10.96 17.95
C ARG A 60 -1.54 12.30 18.30
N ASP A 61 -2.17 13.38 17.80
CA ASP A 61 -1.74 14.73 18.15
C ASP A 61 -2.26 15.10 19.55
N GLU A 62 -2.01 16.34 19.96
CA GLU A 62 -2.40 16.86 21.29
C GLU A 62 -3.92 16.88 21.50
N TYR A 63 -4.70 16.86 20.41
CA TYR A 63 -6.16 16.84 20.45
C TYR A 63 -6.75 15.43 20.28
N GLY A 64 -5.89 14.42 20.17
CA GLY A 64 -6.33 13.03 20.00
C GLY A 64 -6.64 12.63 18.56
N PHE A 65 -6.38 13.48 17.57
CA PHE A 65 -6.61 13.16 16.18
C PHE A 65 -5.46 12.34 15.60
N PRO A 66 -5.75 11.39 14.70
CA PRO A 66 -4.70 10.60 14.06
C PRO A 66 -3.82 11.48 13.18
N LYS A 67 -2.52 11.23 13.25
CA LYS A 67 -1.50 11.95 12.51
C LYS A 67 -0.42 10.98 12.06
N LEU A 68 0.08 11.18 10.86
CA LEU A 68 1.19 10.38 10.33
C LEU A 68 2.52 10.88 10.88
N PHE A 69 3.31 9.96 11.40
CA PHE A 69 4.68 10.22 11.83
C PHE A 69 5.64 9.40 10.97
N PHE A 70 6.66 10.04 10.42
CA PHE A 70 7.62 9.38 9.55
C PHE A 70 8.79 8.82 10.37
N THR A 71 8.70 7.54 10.74
CA THR A 71 9.79 6.83 11.42
C THR A 71 10.97 6.64 10.48
N GLY A 72 10.69 6.43 9.21
CA GLY A 72 11.70 6.23 8.18
C GLY A 72 12.31 4.83 8.16
N LEU A 73 13.06 4.56 7.12
CA LEU A 73 13.72 3.29 6.87
C LEU A 73 15.18 3.53 6.55
N THR A 74 16.05 2.65 7.05
CA THR A 74 17.46 2.62 6.62
C THR A 74 17.53 2.18 5.16
N ALA A 75 18.62 2.49 4.47
CA ALA A 75 18.80 2.12 3.06
C ALA A 75 18.70 0.61 2.85
N GLY A 76 19.30 -0.17 3.75
CA GLY A 76 19.24 -1.64 3.66
C GLY A 76 17.84 -2.19 3.86
N LYS A 77 17.13 -1.67 4.84
CA LYS A 77 15.75 -2.07 5.14
C LYS A 77 14.83 -1.71 3.97
N LEU A 78 14.99 -0.52 3.40
CA LEU A 78 14.21 -0.07 2.26
C LEU A 78 14.34 -1.01 1.07
N LYS A 79 15.57 -1.39 0.74
CA LYS A 79 15.81 -2.33 -0.37
C LYS A 79 15.24 -3.72 -0.09
N GLU A 80 15.31 -4.17 1.14
CA GLU A 80 14.74 -5.45 1.56
C GLU A 80 13.21 -5.45 1.38
N ILE A 81 12.55 -4.40 1.84
CA ILE A 81 11.09 -4.27 1.70
C ILE A 81 10.69 -4.22 0.23
N GLU A 82 11.37 -3.38 -0.55
CA GLU A 82 11.09 -3.26 -1.98
C GLU A 82 11.18 -4.62 -2.68
N GLY A 83 12.27 -5.35 -2.45
CA GLY A 83 12.47 -6.66 -3.06
C GLY A 83 11.41 -7.67 -2.66
N LYS A 84 11.09 -7.75 -1.38
CA LYS A 84 10.07 -8.68 -0.86
C LYS A 84 8.69 -8.38 -1.41
N VAL A 85 8.28 -7.12 -1.42
CA VAL A 85 6.97 -6.72 -1.90
C VAL A 85 6.83 -6.99 -3.39
N LEU A 86 7.81 -6.61 -4.20
CA LEU A 86 7.76 -6.85 -5.64
C LEU A 86 7.75 -8.33 -5.97
N GLN A 87 8.54 -9.14 -5.25
CA GLN A 87 8.56 -10.59 -5.44
C GLN A 87 7.20 -11.20 -5.08
N HIS A 88 6.61 -10.78 -3.97
CA HIS A 88 5.33 -11.29 -3.50
C HIS A 88 4.19 -10.92 -4.48
N CYS A 89 4.23 -9.72 -5.06
CA CYS A 89 3.28 -9.32 -6.09
C CYS A 89 3.35 -10.25 -7.30
N ARG A 90 4.56 -10.63 -7.73
CA ARG A 90 4.72 -11.55 -8.86
C ARG A 90 4.17 -12.94 -8.55
N ASP A 91 4.41 -13.42 -7.32
CA ASP A 91 4.13 -14.81 -6.97
C ASP A 91 2.70 -15.05 -6.53
N TYR A 92 2.03 -14.05 -5.97
CA TYR A 92 0.74 -14.26 -5.30
C TYR A 92 -0.42 -13.45 -5.87
N VAL A 93 -0.16 -12.51 -6.77
CA VAL A 93 -1.22 -11.71 -7.41
C VAL A 93 -1.41 -12.18 -8.85
N SER A 94 -2.65 -12.42 -9.24
CA SER A 94 -2.97 -12.93 -10.59
C SER A 94 -4.13 -12.14 -11.22
N PRO A 95 -3.98 -11.53 -12.39
CA PRO A 95 -2.71 -11.30 -13.09
C PRO A 95 -1.72 -10.52 -12.24
N SER A 96 -0.42 -10.74 -12.42
CA SER A 96 0.58 -10.10 -11.57
C SER A 96 0.58 -8.59 -11.71
N ILE A 97 0.99 -7.92 -10.63
CA ILE A 97 1.07 -6.46 -10.56
C ILE A 97 2.52 -6.08 -10.30
N ALA A 98 2.99 -5.03 -10.97
CA ALA A 98 4.26 -4.42 -10.67
C ALA A 98 4.00 -2.96 -10.25
N PRO A 99 3.83 -2.69 -8.95
CA PRO A 99 3.63 -1.30 -8.52
C PRO A 99 4.87 -0.47 -8.82
N LEU A 100 4.66 0.82 -9.03
CA LEU A 100 5.74 1.77 -9.16
C LEU A 100 6.32 2.04 -7.78
N VAL A 101 7.60 2.32 -7.72
CA VAL A 101 8.30 2.51 -6.44
C VAL A 101 8.99 3.85 -6.45
N GLN A 102 8.83 4.61 -5.39
CA GLN A 102 9.54 5.87 -5.23
C GLN A 102 10.07 6.00 -3.81
N GLU A 103 11.33 6.42 -3.73
CA GLU A 103 11.99 6.74 -2.48
C GLU A 103 11.89 8.25 -2.24
N LEU A 104 11.45 8.63 -1.04
CA LEU A 104 11.29 10.04 -0.67
C LEU A 104 12.13 10.37 0.55
N GLU A 105 12.48 11.63 0.70
CA GLU A 105 13.16 12.12 1.88
C GLU A 105 12.24 12.04 3.10
N ASN A 106 12.82 11.66 4.25
CA ASN A 106 12.10 11.68 5.52
C ASN A 106 12.22 13.07 6.13
N PRO A 107 11.10 13.80 6.31
CA PRO A 107 11.15 15.15 6.89
C PRO A 107 11.58 15.17 8.37
N GLU A 108 11.49 14.02 9.06
CA GLU A 108 11.83 13.92 10.48
C GLU A 108 13.30 13.51 10.70
N ASP A 109 13.93 12.83 9.76
CA ASP A 109 15.28 12.31 9.89
C ASP A 109 15.93 12.14 8.51
N VAL A 110 16.92 12.98 8.21
CA VAL A 110 17.60 12.99 6.90
C VAL A 110 18.40 11.72 6.61
N GLN A 111 18.70 10.91 7.62
CA GLN A 111 19.45 9.67 7.44
C GLN A 111 18.54 8.48 7.10
N LYS A 112 17.24 8.66 7.17
CA LYS A 112 16.25 7.64 6.85
C LYS A 112 15.38 8.09 5.70
N ARG A 113 14.79 7.12 5.02
CA ARG A 113 14.01 7.37 3.82
C ARG A 113 12.60 6.82 3.97
N ILE A 114 11.72 7.28 3.11
CA ILE A 114 10.34 6.81 3.00
C ILE A 114 10.22 6.07 1.66
N LEU A 115 9.61 4.90 1.70
CA LEU A 115 9.36 4.09 0.50
C LEU A 115 7.87 4.16 0.17
N VAL A 116 7.53 4.55 -1.05
CA VAL A 116 6.15 4.61 -1.49
C VAL A 116 5.94 3.66 -2.65
N PHE A 117 4.97 2.76 -2.51
CA PHE A 117 4.47 1.95 -3.62
C PHE A 117 3.29 2.69 -4.24
N ILE A 118 3.37 2.96 -5.52
CA ILE A 118 2.35 3.67 -6.28
C ILE A 118 1.61 2.66 -7.12
N VAL A 119 0.32 2.53 -6.87
CA VAL A 119 -0.53 1.58 -7.58
C VAL A 119 -1.41 2.33 -8.56
N ILE A 120 -1.27 1.98 -9.84
CA ILE A 120 -2.09 2.53 -10.91
C ILE A 120 -3.02 1.42 -11.36
N THR A 121 -4.29 1.74 -11.56
CA THR A 121 -5.27 0.77 -12.01
C THR A 121 -5.05 0.38 -13.47
N ASP A 122 -5.43 -0.84 -13.78
CA ASP A 122 -5.57 -1.29 -15.15
C ASP A 122 -7.04 -1.72 -15.36
N SER A 123 -7.35 -2.32 -16.51
CA SER A 123 -8.71 -2.72 -16.81
C SER A 123 -9.09 -4.11 -16.30
N GLN A 124 -8.21 -4.74 -15.53
CA GLN A 124 -8.38 -6.12 -15.07
C GLN A 124 -8.59 -6.17 -13.57
N ALA A 125 -9.39 -7.12 -13.12
CA ALA A 125 -9.47 -7.45 -11.70
C ALA A 125 -8.36 -8.45 -11.35
N HIS A 126 -7.79 -8.28 -10.14
CA HIS A 126 -6.67 -9.08 -9.66
C HIS A 126 -7.05 -9.84 -8.40
N THR A 127 -6.65 -11.11 -8.33
CA THR A 127 -6.80 -11.92 -7.11
C THR A 127 -5.50 -11.94 -6.34
N TYR A 128 -5.61 -12.08 -5.04
CA TYR A 128 -4.49 -12.37 -4.16
C TYR A 128 -4.64 -13.77 -3.58
N ARG A 129 -3.58 -14.57 -3.69
CA ARG A 129 -3.55 -15.93 -3.15
C ARG A 129 -2.98 -15.94 -1.74
N ASP A 130 -3.80 -16.31 -0.77
CA ASP A 130 -3.40 -16.45 0.63
C ASP A 130 -3.51 -17.94 1.00
N GLY A 131 -2.38 -18.62 1.05
CA GLY A 131 -2.36 -20.07 1.18
C GLY A 131 -2.95 -20.75 -0.05
N GLU A 132 -4.04 -21.53 0.13
CA GLU A 132 -4.72 -22.21 -0.96
C GLU A 132 -5.91 -21.45 -1.51
N THR A 133 -6.23 -20.30 -0.91
CA THR A 133 -7.41 -19.51 -1.24
C THR A 133 -7.02 -18.28 -2.02
N SER A 134 -7.71 -18.04 -3.14
CA SER A 134 -7.55 -16.81 -3.92
C SER A 134 -8.81 -15.98 -3.84
N ASN A 135 -8.66 -14.69 -3.54
CA ASN A 135 -9.77 -13.77 -3.40
C ASN A 135 -9.48 -12.46 -4.12
N TYR A 136 -10.55 -11.79 -4.56
CA TYR A 136 -10.47 -10.41 -4.98
C TYR A 136 -10.57 -9.52 -3.74
N PHE A 137 -9.59 -8.67 -3.51
CA PHE A 137 -9.63 -7.70 -2.42
C PHE A 137 -9.97 -6.33 -2.95
N VAL A 138 -10.68 -5.56 -2.15
CA VAL A 138 -11.06 -4.18 -2.47
C VAL A 138 -10.78 -3.28 -1.28
N ARG A 139 -10.64 -2.01 -1.55
CA ARG A 139 -10.43 -1.00 -0.52
C ARG A 139 -11.75 -0.31 -0.24
N ILE A 140 -12.23 -0.46 0.99
CA ILE A 140 -13.46 0.19 1.44
C ILE A 140 -13.09 1.06 2.63
N SER A 141 -13.24 2.38 2.47
CA SER A 141 -12.75 3.34 3.45
C SER A 141 -11.23 3.14 3.63
N ARG A 142 -10.75 2.86 4.81
CA ARG A 142 -9.32 2.61 5.06
C ARG A 142 -9.00 1.15 5.31
N GLU A 143 -9.89 0.26 4.88
CA GLU A 143 -9.73 -1.17 5.11
C GLU A 143 -9.63 -1.95 3.80
N THR A 144 -8.79 -2.98 3.80
CA THR A 144 -8.69 -3.95 2.72
C THR A 144 -9.53 -5.16 3.06
N ARG A 145 -10.50 -5.48 2.20
CA ARG A 145 -11.47 -6.54 2.44
C ARG A 145 -11.63 -7.43 1.21
N ALA A 146 -11.93 -8.69 1.44
CA ALA A 146 -12.31 -9.59 0.34
C ALA A 146 -13.64 -9.14 -0.25
N ALA A 147 -13.71 -9.06 -1.58
CA ALA A 147 -14.94 -8.71 -2.29
C ALA A 147 -15.92 -9.88 -2.22
N ARG A 148 -17.16 -9.59 -1.86
CA ARG A 148 -18.22 -10.59 -1.73
C ARG A 148 -19.52 -10.05 -2.30
N ASN A 149 -20.38 -10.96 -2.78
CA ASN A 149 -21.74 -10.63 -3.20
C ASN A 149 -21.79 -9.49 -4.25
N GLY A 150 -22.52 -8.41 -3.94
CA GLY A 150 -22.71 -7.28 -4.87
C GLY A 150 -21.42 -6.58 -5.25
N ILE A 151 -20.47 -6.44 -4.32
CA ILE A 151 -19.16 -5.85 -4.60
C ILE A 151 -18.40 -6.72 -5.61
N LEU A 152 -18.42 -8.02 -5.44
CA LEU A 152 -17.79 -8.95 -6.37
C LEU A 152 -18.39 -8.85 -7.76
N ARG A 153 -19.71 -8.69 -7.87
CA ARG A 153 -20.39 -8.49 -9.15
C ARG A 153 -19.97 -7.19 -9.84
N GLN A 154 -19.81 -6.10 -9.08
CA GLN A 154 -19.35 -4.84 -9.63
C GLN A 154 -17.92 -4.94 -10.16
N LEU A 155 -17.10 -5.75 -9.52
CA LEU A 155 -15.71 -5.92 -9.91
C LEU A 155 -15.56 -6.75 -11.19
N LEU A 156 -16.41 -7.72 -11.37
CA LEU A 156 -16.39 -8.63 -12.50
C LEU A 156 -17.39 -8.22 -13.58
#